data_d03faebc80b6d03902b242b7b7815504
#
_entry.id   d03faebc80b6d03902b242b7b7815504
#
_cell.length_a   1.000
_cell.length_b   1.000
_cell.length_c   1.000
_cell.angle_alpha   90.00
_cell.angle_beta   90.00
_cell.angle_gamma   90.00
#
_symmetry.space_group_name_H-M   'P 1'
#
loop_
_entity.id
_entity.type
_entity.pdbx_description
1 polymer ?
#
loop_
_entity_poly.entity_id
_entity_poly.type
_entity_poly.pdbx_seq_one_letter_code
_entity_poly.pdbx_strand_id
1 'polypeptide(L)'
;IKYQETIFKVVGREDDYVICKDGTRVTRIDFIENGEHIKACQWIQEEDGKVEIRIVPDKGFTEKDRLYVVRETERKVGQGNLDINTIIVSIDKLIYTRRGKFKLIVRK
;
A
#
# COMPACT_ATOMS: atom_id res chain seq x y z
N ILE A 1 -8.52 -6.52 13.30
CA ILE A 1 -8.62 -7.94 13.06
C ILE A 1 -7.35 -8.63 13.46
N LYS A 2 -7.52 -9.66 14.23
CA LYS A 2 -6.41 -10.29 14.90
C LYS A 2 -5.40 -10.95 13.99
N TYR A 3 -5.84 -11.55 12.90
CA TYR A 3 -4.88 -12.18 12.03
C TYR A 3 -3.98 -11.17 11.32
N GLN A 4 -4.47 -9.95 11.13
CA GLN A 4 -3.65 -8.89 10.56
C GLN A 4 -2.53 -8.51 11.51
N GLU A 5 -2.84 -8.45 12.79
CA GLU A 5 -1.82 -8.18 13.79
C GLU A 5 -0.77 -9.28 13.83
N THR A 6 -1.19 -10.51 13.63
CA THR A 6 -0.31 -11.66 13.68
C THR A 6 0.52 -11.80 12.42
N ILE A 7 -0.12 -11.64 11.26
CA ILE A 7 0.50 -11.89 9.96
C ILE A 7 1.16 -10.64 9.40
N PHE A 8 0.53 -9.50 9.60
CA PHE A 8 0.97 -8.24 9.00
C PHE A 8 1.43 -7.25 10.05
N LYS A 9 2.36 -7.67 10.86
CA LYS A 9 2.95 -6.74 11.79
C LYS A 9 3.69 -5.68 10.98
N VAL A 10 3.13 -4.49 10.95
CA VAL A 10 3.65 -3.40 10.15
C VAL A 10 4.87 -2.80 10.81
N VAL A 11 5.93 -2.62 10.03
CA VAL A 11 7.11 -1.90 10.47
C VAL A 11 6.87 -0.43 10.09
N GLY A 12 6.47 0.37 11.09
CA GLY A 12 6.27 1.80 10.87
C GLY A 12 7.57 2.55 11.09
N ARG A 13 8.14 3.05 10.02
CA ARG A 13 9.38 3.81 10.07
C ARG A 13 9.17 5.16 9.43
N GLU A 14 9.79 6.18 10.01
CA GLU A 14 9.71 7.53 9.46
C GLU A 14 10.42 7.64 8.11
N ASP A 15 11.35 6.75 7.85
CA ASP A 15 12.08 6.72 6.59
C ASP A 15 11.37 5.91 5.50
N ASP A 16 10.23 5.32 5.81
CA ASP A 16 9.41 4.64 4.80
C ASP A 16 8.45 5.65 4.20
N TYR A 17 8.68 6.01 2.95
CA TYR A 17 7.87 7.03 2.28
C TYR A 17 7.85 6.80 0.78
N VAL A 18 6.85 7.40 0.13
CA VAL A 18 6.83 7.48 -1.34
C VAL A 18 7.12 8.93 -1.72
N ILE A 19 7.77 9.13 -2.85
CA ILE A 19 8.09 10.44 -3.39
C ILE A 19 7.16 10.73 -4.54
N CYS A 20 6.42 11.82 -4.43
CA CYS A 20 5.45 12.24 -5.44
C CYS A 20 6.15 13.01 -6.57
N LYS A 21 5.39 13.31 -7.63
CA LYS A 21 5.95 14.04 -8.78
C LYS A 21 6.49 15.41 -8.42
N ASP A 22 5.87 16.06 -7.44
CA ASP A 22 6.30 17.38 -6.98
C ASP A 22 7.42 17.32 -5.94
N GLY A 23 7.92 16.12 -5.65
CA GLY A 23 8.98 15.93 -4.66
C GLY A 23 8.50 15.75 -3.23
N THR A 24 7.19 15.86 -2.99
CA THR A 24 6.64 15.68 -1.65
C THR A 24 6.82 14.25 -1.20
N ARG A 25 7.15 14.06 0.08
CA ARG A 25 7.27 12.73 0.68
C ARG A 25 6.02 12.44 1.50
N VAL A 26 5.44 11.28 1.28
CA VAL A 26 4.25 10.84 2.02
C VAL A 26 4.61 9.59 2.79
N THR A 27 4.53 9.67 4.11
CA THR A 27 4.99 8.61 5.01
C THR A 27 3.88 7.74 5.56
N ARG A 28 2.65 8.24 5.57
CA ARG A 28 1.54 7.50 6.16
C ARG A 28 0.47 7.23 5.13
N ILE A 29 0.28 5.96 4.85
CA ILE A 29 -0.80 5.49 3.99
C ILE A 29 -1.52 4.42 4.79
N ASP A 30 -2.31 4.87 5.76
CA ASP A 30 -2.91 4.00 6.76
C ASP A 30 -4.42 3.82 6.64
N PHE A 31 -5.00 4.30 5.56
CA PHE A 31 -6.44 4.21 5.34
C PHE A 31 -6.93 2.78 5.14
N ILE A 32 -6.02 1.87 4.90
CA ILE A 32 -6.36 0.48 4.62
C ILE A 32 -7.19 -0.16 5.73
N GLU A 33 -7.08 0.34 6.95
CA GLU A 33 -7.88 -0.16 8.07
C GLU A 33 -9.36 -0.05 7.82
N ASN A 34 -9.76 0.91 7.00
CA ASN A 34 -11.16 1.16 6.69
C ASN A 34 -11.58 0.48 5.39
N GLY A 35 -10.66 -0.22 4.75
CA GLY A 35 -10.94 -0.91 3.50
C GLY A 35 -11.55 -2.27 3.77
N GLU A 36 -12.83 -2.42 3.45
CA GLU A 36 -13.48 -3.72 3.54
C GLU A 36 -12.98 -4.62 2.40
N HIS A 37 -12.99 -5.92 2.62
CA HIS A 37 -12.65 -6.91 1.61
C HIS A 37 -11.21 -6.84 1.12
N ILE A 38 -10.34 -6.18 1.88
CA ILE A 38 -8.92 -6.09 1.54
C ILE A 38 -8.12 -6.68 2.68
N LYS A 39 -7.35 -7.69 2.37
CA LYS A 39 -6.53 -8.35 3.39
C LYS A 39 -5.26 -7.58 3.67
N ALA A 40 -4.65 -7.04 2.63
CA ALA A 40 -3.42 -6.26 2.77
C ALA A 40 -3.17 -5.44 1.51
N CYS A 41 -2.44 -4.34 1.67
CA CYS A 41 -1.92 -3.56 0.56
C CYS A 41 -0.46 -3.23 0.83
N GLN A 42 0.30 -3.09 -0.24
CA GLN A 42 1.71 -2.70 -0.13
C GLN A 42 2.03 -1.75 -1.27
N TRP A 43 2.63 -0.62 -0.93
CA TRP A 43 3.03 0.38 -1.91
C TRP A 43 4.51 0.18 -2.23
N ILE A 44 4.83 -0.06 -3.51
CA ILE A 44 6.19 -0.30 -3.95
C ILE A 44 6.60 0.80 -4.90
N GLN A 45 7.66 1.49 -4.60
CA GLN A 45 8.16 2.57 -5.44
C GLN A 45 9.56 2.27 -5.93
N GLU A 46 9.72 2.22 -7.26
CA GLU A 46 11.03 2.07 -7.89
C GLU A 46 11.49 3.39 -8.50
N GLU A 47 10.53 4.26 -8.83
CA GLU A 47 10.80 5.53 -9.49
C GLU A 47 9.95 6.61 -8.84
N ASP A 48 10.54 7.78 -8.61
CA ASP A 48 9.80 8.90 -8.04
C ASP A 48 8.61 9.26 -8.92
N GLY A 49 7.49 9.56 -8.29
CA GLY A 49 6.27 9.93 -9.01
C GLY A 49 5.44 8.77 -9.50
N LYS A 50 5.89 7.53 -9.28
CA LYS A 50 5.16 6.33 -9.68
C LYS A 50 5.11 5.36 -8.52
N VAL A 51 4.03 4.58 -8.44
CA VAL A 51 3.92 3.56 -7.40
C VAL A 51 3.12 2.37 -7.93
N GLU A 52 3.52 1.19 -7.50
CA GLU A 52 2.73 -0.02 -7.71
C GLU A 52 2.10 -0.38 -6.37
N ILE A 53 0.79 -0.56 -6.37
CA ILE A 53 0.08 -0.99 -5.17
C ILE A 53 -0.29 -2.44 -5.34
N ARG A 54 0.27 -3.30 -4.51
CA ARG A 54 -0.07 -4.72 -4.49
C ARG A 54 -1.19 -4.91 -3.50
N ILE A 55 -2.32 -5.43 -3.99
CA ILE A 55 -3.52 -5.61 -3.19
C ILE A 55 -3.77 -7.10 -3.01
N VAL A 56 -3.88 -7.53 -1.76
CA VAL A 56 -4.28 -8.89 -1.44
C VAL A 56 -5.76 -8.83 -1.10
N PRO A 57 -6.62 -9.43 -1.94
CA PRO A 57 -8.06 -9.35 -1.70
C PRO A 57 -8.50 -10.28 -0.58
N ASP A 58 -9.56 -9.91 0.08
CA ASP A 58 -10.25 -10.76 1.02
C ASP A 58 -11.61 -11.10 0.42
N LYS A 59 -12.38 -11.90 1.13
CA LYS A 59 -13.70 -12.33 0.68
C LYS A 59 -14.57 -11.12 0.35
N GLY A 60 -15.22 -11.17 -0.78
CA GLY A 60 -16.11 -10.09 -1.19
C GLY A 60 -15.42 -8.95 -1.95
N PHE A 61 -14.15 -9.08 -2.24
CA PHE A 61 -13.41 -8.03 -2.96
C PHE A 61 -14.00 -7.80 -4.34
N THR A 62 -14.18 -6.53 -4.71
CA THR A 62 -14.68 -6.13 -6.00
C THR A 62 -13.85 -4.98 -6.55
N GLU A 63 -14.18 -4.57 -7.76
CA GLU A 63 -13.54 -3.41 -8.40
C GLU A 63 -13.72 -2.13 -7.58
N LYS A 64 -14.83 -2.02 -6.85
CA LYS A 64 -15.06 -0.86 -5.97
C LYS A 64 -13.99 -0.76 -4.90
N ASP A 65 -13.55 -1.90 -4.38
CA ASP A 65 -12.52 -1.92 -3.35
C ASP A 65 -11.17 -1.50 -3.92
N ARG A 66 -10.86 -1.92 -5.13
CA ARG A 66 -9.65 -1.49 -5.81
C ARG A 66 -9.65 0.02 -6.02
N LEU A 67 -10.77 0.53 -6.51
CA LEU A 67 -10.92 1.97 -6.74
C LEU A 67 -10.85 2.77 -5.45
N TYR A 68 -11.33 2.19 -4.36
CA TYR A 68 -11.22 2.81 -3.04
C TYR A 68 -9.74 3.05 -2.69
N VAL A 69 -8.91 2.03 -2.89
CA VAL A 69 -7.48 2.13 -2.60
C VAL A 69 -6.84 3.24 -3.45
N VAL A 70 -7.15 3.28 -4.72
CA VAL A 70 -6.60 4.29 -5.63
C VAL A 70 -7.02 5.70 -5.20
N ARG A 71 -8.32 5.88 -4.95
CA ARG A 71 -8.84 7.20 -4.59
C ARG A 71 -8.30 7.70 -3.26
N GLU A 72 -8.19 6.80 -2.28
CA GLU A 72 -7.66 7.21 -0.98
C GLU A 72 -6.18 7.54 -1.07
N THR A 73 -5.44 6.83 -1.89
CA THR A 73 -4.04 7.16 -2.13
C THR A 73 -3.92 8.53 -2.79
N GLU A 74 -4.73 8.78 -3.82
CA GLU A 74 -4.73 10.09 -4.50
C GLU A 74 -5.12 11.23 -3.57
N ARG A 75 -6.06 10.96 -2.67
CA ARG A 75 -6.45 11.97 -1.69
C ARG A 75 -5.30 12.33 -0.75
N LYS A 76 -4.49 11.35 -0.39
CA LYS A 76 -3.34 11.57 0.49
C LYS A 76 -2.21 12.31 -0.21
N VAL A 77 -1.93 11.98 -1.46
CA VAL A 77 -0.76 12.52 -2.15
C VAL A 77 -1.10 13.71 -3.04
N GLY A 78 -2.37 13.92 -3.35
CA GLY A 78 -2.80 14.94 -4.29
C GLY A 78 -3.09 14.32 -5.65
N GLN A 79 -4.22 14.70 -6.22
CA GLN A 79 -4.65 14.15 -7.50
C GLN A 79 -3.62 14.47 -8.59
N GLY A 80 -3.23 13.45 -9.35
CA GLY A 80 -2.26 13.62 -10.42
C GLY A 80 -0.81 13.69 -9.95
N ASN A 81 -0.57 13.63 -8.65
CA ASN A 81 0.78 13.76 -8.09
C ASN A 81 1.55 12.44 -8.03
N LEU A 82 0.89 11.35 -8.38
CA LEU A 82 1.49 10.02 -8.34
C LEU A 82 0.83 9.16 -9.40
N ASP A 83 1.65 8.51 -10.24
CA ASP A 83 1.12 7.54 -11.19
C ASP A 83 0.94 6.23 -10.44
N ILE A 84 -0.30 5.80 -10.31
CA ILE A 84 -0.66 4.64 -9.51
C ILE A 84 -1.02 3.47 -10.41
N ASN A 85 -0.33 2.37 -10.23
CA ASN A 85 -0.64 1.11 -10.87
C ASN A 85 -1.01 0.10 -9.78
N THR A 86 -2.12 -0.59 -9.96
CA THR A 86 -2.56 -1.59 -8.99
C THR A 86 -2.43 -2.99 -9.57
N ILE A 87 -2.09 -3.93 -8.71
CA ILE A 87 -2.01 -5.34 -9.09
C ILE A 87 -2.59 -6.18 -7.95
N ILE A 88 -3.42 -7.15 -8.32
CA ILE A 88 -4.00 -8.08 -7.36
C ILE A 88 -3.05 -9.25 -7.21
N VAL A 89 -2.64 -9.53 -5.99
CA VAL A 89 -1.65 -10.58 -5.71
C VAL A 89 -2.10 -11.44 -4.54
N SER A 90 -1.47 -12.60 -4.41
CA SER A 90 -1.63 -13.42 -3.21
C SER A 90 -0.63 -12.94 -2.15
N ILE A 91 -0.88 -13.35 -0.92
CA ILE A 91 -0.13 -12.86 0.24
C ILE A 91 1.37 -13.15 0.15
N ASP A 92 1.73 -14.24 -0.52
CA ASP A 92 3.12 -14.64 -0.67
C ASP A 92 3.88 -13.78 -1.68
N LYS A 93 3.18 -12.90 -2.40
CA LYS A 93 3.79 -11.98 -3.37
C LYS A 93 4.12 -10.63 -2.76
N LEU A 94 3.84 -10.44 -1.49
CA LEU A 94 4.23 -9.22 -0.78
C LEU A 94 5.70 -9.31 -0.39
N ILE A 95 6.30 -8.14 -0.21
CA ILE A 95 7.71 -8.05 0.18
C ILE A 95 7.79 -7.95 1.70
N TYR A 96 8.63 -8.78 2.29
CA TYR A 96 8.84 -8.81 3.73
C TYR A 96 10.29 -8.45 4.05
N THR A 97 10.54 -7.97 5.26
CA THR A 97 11.90 -7.75 5.72
C THR A 97 12.59 -9.10 5.94
N ARG A 98 13.91 -9.07 6.17
CA ARG A 98 14.66 -10.29 6.46
C ARG A 98 14.11 -11.05 7.66
N ARG A 99 13.49 -10.33 8.58
CA ARG A 99 12.92 -10.93 9.79
C ARG A 99 11.47 -11.38 9.57
N GLY A 100 10.99 -11.33 8.35
CA GLY A 100 9.64 -11.74 8.02
C GLY A 100 8.57 -10.73 8.37
N LYS A 101 8.94 -9.48 8.62
CA LYS A 101 7.97 -8.43 8.92
C LYS A 101 7.47 -7.77 7.65
N PHE A 102 6.20 -7.44 7.64
CA PHE A 102 5.56 -6.76 6.52
C PHE A 102 5.94 -5.28 6.49
N LYS A 103 6.30 -4.80 5.33
CA LYS A 103 6.54 -3.36 5.12
C LYS A 103 5.41 -2.79 4.28
N LEU A 104 4.79 -1.73 4.79
CA LEU A 104 3.70 -1.08 4.08
C LEU A 104 4.20 -0.36 2.84
N ILE A 105 5.33 0.32 2.94
CA ILE A 105 5.95 1.04 1.83
C ILE A 105 7.33 0.48 1.58
N VAL A 106 7.59 0.06 0.34
CA VAL A 106 8.88 -0.47 -0.07
C VAL A 106 9.45 0.41 -1.15
N ARG A 107 10.67 0.89 -0.96
CA ARG A 107 11.40 1.63 -1.99
C ARG A 107 12.55 0.77 -2.49
N LYS A 108 12.63 0.63 -3.79
CA LYS A 108 13.68 -0.15 -4.42
C LYS A 108 14.76 0.74 -5.01
#